data_66c8ff72dd5e3c055e515a216edefdee
#
_entry.id   66c8ff72dd5e3c055e515a216edefdee
#
_cell.length_a   1.000
_cell.length_b   1.000
_cell.length_c   1.000
_cell.angle_alpha   90.00
_cell.angle_beta   90.00
_cell.angle_gamma   90.00
#
_symmetry.space_group_name_H-M   'P 1'
#
loop_
_entity.id
_entity.type
_entity.pdbx_description
1 polymer ?
#
loop_
_entity_poly.entity_id
_entity_poly.type
_entity_poly.pdbx_seq_one_letter_code
_entity_poly.pdbx_strand_id
1 'polypeptide(L)'
;MYETKIKAIDLFCGAGGSSFGATKAGVDVVAGFDMWDLAIKTYKANFPKAEVFQTDLQKLTDEEIRQFKSSIGNIDLILASPECTNHSKAKGNAERDEESKMTAFEAVRFARVFRPRWMVIENVTEFESWDKFKDLLENLWELKYFVKKTIINAKNLGVPQSRERLFLLCSLTGKAAEPAAEYVITKPASTIIDNSGKYKFTPLRKPGRAENTIHSAERAISVLGNNTSFLLVYYGSGRKKNKGWQSIEEPLGTITTLDRFAYVTPSENGHVMRMLQPEELKLAMGFTPDFQLDSIPGLTRRDRIKLMGNGVCPPVMTKVVKSLVKNG
;
A
#
# COMPACT_ATOMS: atom_id res chain seq x y z
N MET A 1 4.12 -13.70 34.08
CA MET A 1 2.97 -13.90 33.18
C MET A 1 3.50 -13.72 31.75
N TYR A 2 3.45 -14.76 30.93
CA TYR A 2 3.77 -14.62 29.50
C TYR A 2 2.63 -13.79 28.90
N GLU A 3 2.91 -12.54 28.46
CA GLU A 3 1.95 -11.80 27.66
C GLU A 3 1.63 -12.65 26.42
N THR A 4 0.38 -13.06 26.28
CA THR A 4 -0.08 -13.77 25.10
C THR A 4 0.05 -12.83 23.91
N LYS A 5 0.89 -13.18 22.96
CA LYS A 5 1.14 -12.38 21.77
C LYS A 5 -0.16 -12.24 20.96
N ILE A 6 -0.51 -11.01 20.59
CA ILE A 6 -1.69 -10.72 19.75
C ILE A 6 -1.53 -11.47 18.43
N LYS A 7 -2.51 -12.28 18.05
CA LYS A 7 -2.55 -13.03 16.79
C LYS A 7 -3.40 -12.32 15.76
N ALA A 8 -2.93 -12.27 14.52
CA ALA A 8 -3.66 -11.65 13.42
C ALA A 8 -3.73 -12.53 12.17
N ILE A 9 -4.76 -12.30 11.36
CA ILE A 9 -4.82 -12.73 9.97
C ILE A 9 -4.87 -11.51 9.05
N ASP A 10 -4.39 -11.67 7.81
CA ASP A 10 -4.35 -10.62 6.80
C ASP A 10 -5.17 -11.03 5.57
N LEU A 11 -6.29 -10.37 5.34
CA LEU A 11 -7.20 -10.58 4.21
C LEU A 11 -6.82 -9.63 3.08
N PHE A 12 -6.76 -10.16 1.85
CA PHE A 12 -6.24 -9.42 0.68
C PHE A 12 -4.79 -8.99 0.91
N CYS A 13 -3.99 -9.92 1.41
CA CYS A 13 -2.67 -9.64 2.00
C CYS A 13 -1.64 -9.10 0.99
N GLY A 14 -1.83 -9.30 -0.32
CA GLY A 14 -0.90 -8.84 -1.35
C GLY A 14 0.53 -9.33 -1.10
N ALA A 15 1.51 -8.44 -1.20
CA ALA A 15 2.89 -8.73 -0.84
C ALA A 15 3.14 -8.80 0.68
N GLY A 16 2.15 -8.44 1.53
CA GLY A 16 2.27 -8.47 2.97
C GLY A 16 2.63 -7.13 3.63
N GLY A 17 2.28 -6.00 3.02
CA GLY A 17 2.56 -4.68 3.60
C GLY A 17 1.90 -4.47 4.96
N SER A 18 0.64 -4.88 5.10
CA SER A 18 -0.12 -4.84 6.35
C SER A 18 0.50 -5.78 7.39
N SER A 19 0.78 -7.03 7.00
CA SER A 19 1.42 -8.03 7.86
C SER A 19 2.80 -7.59 8.34
N PHE A 20 3.63 -7.01 7.46
CA PHE A 20 4.95 -6.51 7.81
C PHE A 20 4.86 -5.38 8.85
N GLY A 21 3.92 -4.45 8.66
CA GLY A 21 3.65 -3.39 9.62
C GLY A 21 3.14 -3.90 10.96
N ALA A 22 2.22 -4.85 10.97
CA ALA A 22 1.67 -5.47 12.18
C ALA A 22 2.75 -6.25 12.96
N THR A 23 3.61 -7.00 12.26
CA THR A 23 4.75 -7.70 12.88
C THR A 23 5.71 -6.71 13.55
N LYS A 24 6.00 -5.56 12.93
CA LYS A 24 6.80 -4.48 13.54
C LYS A 24 6.08 -3.81 14.74
N ALA A 25 4.76 -3.96 14.85
CA ALA A 25 3.98 -3.55 16.02
C ALA A 25 3.97 -4.59 17.15
N GLY A 26 4.59 -5.77 16.96
CA GLY A 26 4.65 -6.85 17.94
C GLY A 26 3.55 -7.91 17.78
N VAL A 27 2.75 -7.84 16.72
CA VAL A 27 1.67 -8.79 16.41
C VAL A 27 2.24 -10.04 15.72
N ASP A 28 1.70 -11.20 16.03
CA ASP A 28 1.97 -12.46 15.37
C ASP A 28 0.95 -12.68 14.24
N VAL A 29 1.36 -12.45 13.01
CA VAL A 29 0.50 -12.68 11.85
C VAL A 29 0.58 -14.14 11.47
N VAL A 30 -0.49 -14.89 11.77
CA VAL A 30 -0.53 -16.34 11.66
C VAL A 30 -1.04 -16.84 10.32
N ALA A 31 -1.82 -16.02 9.58
CA ALA A 31 -2.28 -16.41 8.24
C ALA A 31 -2.46 -15.20 7.31
N GLY A 32 -2.30 -15.44 5.99
CA GLY A 32 -2.56 -14.49 4.92
C GLY A 32 -3.41 -15.10 3.80
N PHE A 33 -4.31 -14.30 3.23
CA PHE A 33 -5.24 -14.71 2.18
C PHE A 33 -5.17 -13.76 1.00
N ASP A 34 -4.98 -14.27 -0.21
CA ASP A 34 -5.05 -13.52 -1.46
C ASP A 34 -5.39 -14.45 -2.63
N MET A 35 -6.00 -13.92 -3.68
CA MET A 35 -6.26 -14.70 -4.88
C MET A 35 -5.11 -14.72 -5.89
N TRP A 36 -4.21 -13.73 -5.83
CA TRP A 36 -3.15 -13.55 -6.81
C TRP A 36 -1.92 -14.39 -6.45
N ASP A 37 -1.62 -15.40 -7.29
CA ASP A 37 -0.51 -16.36 -7.12
C ASP A 37 0.85 -15.66 -6.82
N LEU A 38 1.19 -14.60 -7.56
CA LEU A 38 2.45 -13.89 -7.36
C LEU A 38 2.50 -13.11 -6.03
N ALA A 39 1.35 -12.63 -5.54
CA ALA A 39 1.23 -12.06 -4.21
C ALA A 39 1.49 -13.13 -3.14
N ILE A 40 0.84 -14.27 -3.26
CA ILE A 40 1.03 -15.43 -2.37
C ILE A 40 2.48 -15.91 -2.33
N LYS A 41 3.15 -16.01 -3.48
CA LYS A 41 4.59 -16.36 -3.53
C LYS A 41 5.45 -15.36 -2.79
N THR A 42 5.19 -14.06 -3.01
CA THR A 42 5.92 -12.97 -2.32
C THR A 42 5.63 -13.00 -0.83
N TYR A 43 4.38 -13.20 -0.44
CA TYR A 43 3.98 -13.29 0.96
C TYR A 43 4.69 -14.46 1.67
N LYS A 44 4.65 -15.67 1.11
CA LYS A 44 5.30 -16.86 1.68
C LYS A 44 6.80 -16.67 1.92
N ALA A 45 7.49 -16.00 0.99
CA ALA A 45 8.91 -15.73 1.13
C ALA A 45 9.23 -14.80 2.30
N ASN A 46 8.34 -13.84 2.60
CA ASN A 46 8.53 -12.87 3.67
C ASN A 46 7.95 -13.31 5.02
N PHE A 47 6.97 -14.23 5.01
CA PHE A 47 6.28 -14.73 6.21
C PHE A 47 6.28 -16.26 6.25
N PRO A 48 7.46 -16.91 6.37
CA PRO A 48 7.58 -18.38 6.27
C PRO A 48 6.86 -19.14 7.42
N LYS A 49 6.50 -18.47 8.50
CA LYS A 49 5.77 -19.06 9.64
C LYS A 49 4.25 -18.93 9.53
N ALA A 50 3.76 -18.06 8.66
CA ALA A 50 2.33 -17.87 8.48
C ALA A 50 1.75 -18.93 7.52
N GLU A 51 0.55 -19.40 7.81
CA GLU A 51 -0.22 -20.15 6.82
C GLU A 51 -0.68 -19.21 5.69
N VAL A 52 -0.59 -19.67 4.43
CA VAL A 52 -0.91 -18.80 3.31
C VAL A 52 -1.88 -19.50 2.38
N PHE A 53 -3.03 -18.89 2.19
CA PHE A 53 -4.15 -19.42 1.42
C PHE A 53 -4.34 -18.64 0.12
N GLN A 54 -4.13 -19.33 -1.01
CA GLN A 54 -4.47 -18.77 -2.32
C GLN A 54 -5.94 -19.02 -2.60
N THR A 55 -6.79 -18.02 -2.37
CA THR A 55 -8.23 -18.15 -2.54
C THR A 55 -8.90 -16.82 -2.87
N ASP A 56 -10.00 -16.90 -3.60
CA ASP A 56 -10.92 -15.79 -3.80
C ASP A 56 -11.90 -15.75 -2.61
N LEU A 57 -11.77 -14.76 -1.76
CA LEU A 57 -12.56 -14.66 -0.54
C LEU A 57 -14.07 -14.53 -0.81
N GLN A 58 -14.47 -13.95 -1.95
CA GLN A 58 -15.88 -13.80 -2.34
C GLN A 58 -16.55 -15.16 -2.67
N LYS A 59 -15.75 -16.14 -3.09
CA LYS A 59 -16.23 -17.49 -3.43
C LYS A 59 -16.33 -18.45 -2.25
N LEU A 60 -15.76 -18.07 -1.11
CA LEU A 60 -15.81 -18.88 0.10
C LEU A 60 -17.22 -18.93 0.68
N THR A 61 -17.63 -20.11 1.08
CA THR A 61 -18.83 -20.30 1.91
C THR A 61 -18.53 -19.95 3.37
N ASP A 62 -19.54 -19.66 4.16
CA ASP A 62 -19.35 -19.41 5.60
C ASP A 62 -18.84 -20.66 6.33
N GLU A 63 -19.12 -21.87 5.81
CA GLU A 63 -18.59 -23.12 6.35
C GLU A 63 -17.08 -23.23 6.12
N GLU A 64 -16.58 -22.87 4.94
CA GLU A 64 -15.14 -22.85 4.67
C GLU A 64 -14.41 -21.81 5.57
N ILE A 65 -15.05 -20.67 5.84
CA ILE A 65 -14.48 -19.67 6.78
C ILE A 65 -14.42 -20.27 8.21
N ARG A 66 -15.42 -21.08 8.64
CA ARG A 66 -15.38 -21.80 9.91
C ARG A 66 -14.28 -22.86 9.95
N GLN A 67 -14.04 -23.55 8.83
CA GLN A 67 -12.93 -24.51 8.72
C GLN A 67 -11.58 -23.81 8.87
N PHE A 68 -11.36 -22.63 8.25
CA PHE A 68 -10.18 -21.84 8.51
C PHE A 68 -10.03 -21.45 9.98
N LYS A 69 -11.13 -21.02 10.64
CA LYS A 69 -11.08 -20.76 12.08
C LYS A 69 -10.70 -21.98 12.90
N SER A 70 -11.16 -23.16 12.51
CA SER A 70 -10.84 -24.41 13.21
C SER A 70 -9.35 -24.77 13.06
N SER A 71 -8.73 -24.51 11.91
CA SER A 71 -7.30 -24.77 11.68
C SER A 71 -6.39 -23.69 12.28
N ILE A 72 -6.71 -22.41 12.08
CA ILE A 72 -5.91 -21.26 12.54
C ILE A 72 -6.05 -21.02 14.05
N GLY A 73 -7.22 -21.33 14.60
CA GLY A 73 -7.58 -21.04 15.99
C GLY A 73 -8.09 -19.61 16.21
N ASN A 74 -8.08 -19.19 17.47
CA ASN A 74 -8.53 -17.85 17.84
C ASN A 74 -7.49 -16.80 17.45
N ILE A 75 -7.99 -15.68 16.96
CA ILE A 75 -7.20 -14.49 16.59
C ILE A 75 -7.77 -13.26 17.28
N ASP A 76 -6.93 -12.25 17.47
CA ASP A 76 -7.28 -11.00 18.12
C ASP A 76 -7.50 -9.86 17.14
N LEU A 77 -6.89 -9.93 15.93
CA LEU A 77 -6.87 -8.87 14.95
C LEU A 77 -7.11 -9.41 13.53
N ILE A 78 -7.99 -8.75 12.78
CA ILE A 78 -8.07 -8.87 11.33
C ILE A 78 -7.49 -7.62 10.68
N LEU A 79 -6.54 -7.81 9.76
CA LEU A 79 -6.10 -6.82 8.78
C LEU A 79 -6.84 -7.11 7.47
N ALA A 80 -7.35 -6.07 6.80
CA ALA A 80 -8.02 -6.23 5.52
C ALA A 80 -7.74 -5.03 4.62
N SER A 81 -7.25 -5.29 3.42
CA SER A 81 -7.01 -4.27 2.39
C SER A 81 -7.71 -4.67 1.09
N PRO A 82 -9.07 -4.65 1.08
CA PRO A 82 -9.86 -5.10 -0.06
C PRO A 82 -9.57 -4.29 -1.31
N GLU A 83 -9.88 -4.86 -2.48
CA GLU A 83 -9.54 -4.26 -3.76
C GLU A 83 -10.06 -2.82 -3.89
N CYS A 84 -9.16 -1.89 -4.25
CA CYS A 84 -9.45 -0.46 -4.39
C CYS A 84 -9.56 0.00 -5.85
N THR A 85 -9.29 -0.88 -6.83
CA THR A 85 -9.15 -0.49 -8.25
C THR A 85 -10.40 0.18 -8.79
N ASN A 86 -11.58 -0.28 -8.37
CA ASN A 86 -12.87 0.23 -8.82
C ASN A 86 -13.38 1.44 -8.01
N HIS A 87 -12.74 1.77 -6.89
CA HIS A 87 -12.99 3.00 -6.13
C HIS A 87 -12.04 4.13 -6.55
N SER A 88 -10.84 3.81 -7.01
CA SER A 88 -9.78 4.78 -7.25
C SER A 88 -10.00 5.63 -8.50
N LYS A 89 -9.74 6.95 -8.38
CA LYS A 89 -9.64 7.89 -9.52
C LYS A 89 -8.53 7.51 -10.52
N ALA A 90 -7.58 6.69 -10.13
CA ALA A 90 -6.49 6.25 -11.01
C ALA A 90 -6.97 5.38 -12.19
N LYS A 91 -8.18 4.79 -12.09
CA LYS A 91 -8.82 4.02 -13.17
C LYS A 91 -9.32 4.90 -14.33
N GLY A 92 -9.48 6.21 -14.12
CA GLY A 92 -10.02 7.13 -15.13
C GLY A 92 -11.47 6.82 -15.48
N ASN A 93 -11.81 6.83 -16.79
CA ASN A 93 -13.17 6.57 -17.31
C ASN A 93 -13.45 5.08 -17.59
N ALA A 94 -12.56 4.15 -17.19
CA ALA A 94 -12.83 2.73 -17.40
C ALA A 94 -14.01 2.26 -16.54
N GLU A 95 -14.80 1.33 -17.07
CA GLU A 95 -15.96 0.76 -16.42
C GLU A 95 -15.62 0.22 -15.03
N ARG A 96 -16.46 0.52 -14.04
CA ARG A 96 -16.28 0.12 -12.65
C ARG A 96 -17.04 -1.15 -12.39
N ASP A 97 -16.34 -2.13 -11.83
CA ASP A 97 -16.91 -3.42 -11.45
C ASP A 97 -17.45 -3.32 -10.01
N GLU A 98 -18.77 -3.39 -9.87
CA GLU A 98 -19.45 -3.35 -8.56
C GLU A 98 -19.15 -4.61 -7.73
N GLU A 99 -19.00 -5.78 -8.37
CA GLU A 99 -18.67 -7.03 -7.68
C GLU A 99 -17.32 -6.92 -6.95
N SER A 100 -16.32 -6.33 -7.60
CA SER A 100 -15.02 -6.06 -6.99
C SER A 100 -15.09 -5.10 -5.79
N LYS A 101 -16.02 -4.14 -5.80
CA LYS A 101 -16.22 -3.25 -4.65
C LYS A 101 -16.80 -3.97 -3.43
N MET A 102 -17.60 -5.02 -3.64
CA MET A 102 -18.19 -5.82 -2.58
C MET A 102 -17.16 -6.59 -1.74
N THR A 103 -15.92 -6.72 -2.21
CA THR A 103 -14.84 -7.39 -1.47
C THR A 103 -14.65 -6.87 -0.04
N ALA A 104 -15.01 -5.62 0.24
CA ALA A 104 -14.94 -5.05 1.58
C ALA A 104 -15.84 -5.76 2.61
N PHE A 105 -16.96 -6.35 2.16
CA PHE A 105 -17.85 -7.12 3.05
C PHE A 105 -17.28 -8.46 3.48
N GLU A 106 -16.24 -8.96 2.80
CA GLU A 106 -15.55 -10.18 3.22
C GLU A 106 -14.88 -10.01 4.58
N ALA A 107 -14.36 -8.81 4.88
CA ALA A 107 -13.84 -8.50 6.21
C ALA A 107 -14.93 -8.65 7.29
N VAL A 108 -16.18 -8.27 6.99
CA VAL A 108 -17.34 -8.43 7.91
C VAL A 108 -17.70 -9.91 8.07
N ARG A 109 -17.70 -10.71 6.97
CA ARG A 109 -17.97 -12.15 7.03
C ARG A 109 -16.95 -12.88 7.91
N PHE A 110 -15.65 -12.59 7.72
CA PHE A 110 -14.61 -13.13 8.57
C PHE A 110 -14.75 -12.66 10.03
N ALA A 111 -15.06 -11.39 10.27
CA ALA A 111 -15.28 -10.87 11.60
C ALA A 111 -16.49 -11.53 12.30
N ARG A 112 -17.54 -11.89 11.56
CA ARG A 112 -18.71 -12.62 12.12
C ARG A 112 -18.31 -14.01 12.62
N VAL A 113 -17.41 -14.69 11.91
CA VAL A 113 -16.95 -16.03 12.27
C VAL A 113 -15.86 -16.00 13.34
N PHE A 114 -14.79 -15.21 13.14
CA PHE A 114 -13.63 -15.18 14.01
C PHE A 114 -13.85 -14.39 15.31
N ARG A 115 -14.68 -13.34 15.26
CA ARG A 115 -14.94 -12.43 16.39
C ARG A 115 -13.66 -11.83 16.99
N PRO A 116 -12.76 -11.25 16.18
CA PRO A 116 -11.54 -10.65 16.70
C PRO A 116 -11.86 -9.44 17.59
N ARG A 117 -10.96 -9.12 18.52
CA ARG A 117 -11.10 -7.92 19.37
C ARG A 117 -10.96 -6.65 18.53
N TRP A 118 -10.11 -6.68 17.51
CA TRP A 118 -9.81 -5.54 16.65
C TRP A 118 -9.87 -5.91 15.15
N MET A 119 -10.14 -4.90 14.35
CA MET A 119 -10.04 -5.02 12.90
C MET A 119 -9.57 -3.70 12.31
N VAL A 120 -8.73 -3.77 11.27
CA VAL A 120 -8.31 -2.64 10.46
C VAL A 120 -8.73 -2.92 9.01
N ILE A 121 -9.56 -2.03 8.44
CA ILE A 121 -9.89 -2.05 7.01
C ILE A 121 -9.23 -0.84 6.38
N GLU A 122 -8.38 -1.05 5.37
CA GLU A 122 -7.68 0.01 4.62
C GLU A 122 -8.23 0.11 3.20
N ASN A 123 -8.37 1.33 2.69
CA ASN A 123 -8.71 1.57 1.29
C ASN A 123 -8.29 2.97 0.83
N VAL A 124 -8.54 3.31 -0.45
CA VAL A 124 -8.40 4.66 -0.98
C VAL A 124 -9.43 5.61 -0.35
N THR A 125 -9.15 6.91 -0.34
CA THR A 125 -10.05 7.92 0.26
C THR A 125 -11.41 7.97 -0.43
N GLU A 126 -11.47 7.68 -1.73
CA GLU A 126 -12.69 7.63 -2.52
C GLU A 126 -13.66 6.50 -2.10
N PHE A 127 -13.18 5.52 -1.34
CA PHE A 127 -14.01 4.44 -0.79
C PHE A 127 -15.17 4.98 0.07
N GLU A 128 -14.98 6.10 0.75
CA GLU A 128 -16.03 6.76 1.54
C GLU A 128 -17.22 7.23 0.68
N SER A 129 -17.01 7.54 -0.59
CA SER A 129 -18.05 7.97 -1.51
C SER A 129 -18.81 6.84 -2.20
N TRP A 130 -18.49 5.60 -1.86
CA TRP A 130 -19.19 4.42 -2.37
C TRP A 130 -20.60 4.35 -1.74
N ASP A 131 -21.62 4.09 -2.55
CA ASP A 131 -23.01 4.00 -2.15
C ASP A 131 -23.29 2.95 -1.06
N LYS A 132 -22.51 1.84 -1.04
CA LYS A 132 -22.58 0.79 -0.02
C LYS A 132 -21.70 1.02 1.22
N PHE A 133 -21.00 2.15 1.29
CA PHE A 133 -20.13 2.46 2.43
C PHE A 133 -20.91 2.53 3.75
N LYS A 134 -22.12 3.09 3.73
CA LYS A 134 -22.99 3.14 4.90
C LYS A 134 -23.43 1.74 5.34
N ASP A 135 -23.82 0.88 4.39
CA ASP A 135 -24.20 -0.51 4.67
C ASP A 135 -23.04 -1.27 5.33
N LEU A 136 -21.79 -1.04 4.87
CA LEU A 136 -20.61 -1.64 5.49
C LEU A 136 -20.46 -1.22 6.96
N LEU A 137 -20.61 0.07 7.27
CA LEU A 137 -20.55 0.57 8.64
C LEU A 137 -21.68 -0.01 9.50
N GLU A 138 -22.90 -0.10 8.98
CA GLU A 138 -24.04 -0.69 9.69
C GLU A 138 -23.78 -2.16 10.04
N ASN A 139 -23.26 -2.96 9.11
CA ASN A 139 -22.87 -4.35 9.39
C ASN A 139 -21.80 -4.46 10.48
N LEU A 140 -20.82 -3.55 10.53
CA LEU A 140 -19.82 -3.52 11.59
C LEU A 140 -20.43 -3.17 12.96
N TRP A 141 -21.38 -2.23 13.00
CA TRP A 141 -22.11 -1.85 14.22
C TRP A 141 -23.03 -2.95 14.71
N GLU A 142 -23.69 -3.70 13.81
CA GLU A 142 -24.47 -4.90 14.17
C GLU A 142 -23.59 -5.94 14.87
N LEU A 143 -22.34 -6.10 14.43
CA LEU A 143 -21.35 -6.94 15.08
C LEU A 143 -20.77 -6.32 16.37
N LYS A 144 -21.28 -5.15 16.80
CA LYS A 144 -20.90 -4.44 18.04
C LYS A 144 -19.49 -3.83 18.00
N TYR A 145 -18.92 -3.58 16.81
CA TYR A 145 -17.69 -2.84 16.73
C TYR A 145 -17.90 -1.33 16.89
N PHE A 146 -17.07 -0.71 17.74
CA PHE A 146 -16.84 0.73 17.69
C PHE A 146 -15.93 1.01 16.50
N VAL A 147 -16.38 1.84 15.56
CA VAL A 147 -15.66 2.14 14.32
C VAL A 147 -15.18 3.58 14.34
N LYS A 148 -13.86 3.78 14.23
CA LYS A 148 -13.24 5.08 14.00
C LYS A 148 -12.75 5.14 12.56
N LYS A 149 -13.25 6.12 11.82
CA LYS A 149 -12.78 6.45 10.49
C LYS A 149 -11.64 7.49 10.59
N THR A 150 -10.51 7.26 9.90
CA THR A 150 -9.41 8.21 9.82
C THR A 150 -8.74 8.18 8.45
N ILE A 151 -8.25 9.32 7.97
CA ILE A 151 -7.44 9.42 6.75
C ILE A 151 -6.01 9.72 7.16
N ILE A 152 -5.09 8.90 6.69
CA ILE A 152 -3.66 9.02 7.03
C ILE A 152 -2.87 9.22 5.75
N ASN A 153 -2.01 10.26 5.73
CA ASN A 153 -0.99 10.41 4.70
C ASN A 153 0.33 9.81 5.20
N ALA A 154 0.87 8.85 4.46
CA ALA A 154 2.08 8.11 4.82
C ALA A 154 3.30 9.03 5.06
N LYS A 155 3.42 10.16 4.34
CA LYS A 155 4.50 11.13 4.54
C LYS A 155 4.55 11.69 5.97
N ASN A 156 3.40 11.81 6.62
CA ASN A 156 3.29 12.31 8.00
C ASN A 156 3.77 11.31 9.04
N LEU A 157 4.09 10.08 8.62
CA LEU A 157 4.62 9.01 9.46
C LEU A 157 6.03 8.55 9.03
N GLY A 158 6.77 9.45 8.36
CA GLY A 158 8.16 9.22 7.96
C GLY A 158 8.36 8.29 6.77
N VAL A 159 7.31 8.06 5.97
CA VAL A 159 7.42 7.36 4.69
C VAL A 159 7.79 8.38 3.59
N PRO A 160 8.78 8.12 2.73
CA PRO A 160 9.18 9.06 1.67
C PRO A 160 8.20 9.05 0.47
N GLN A 161 6.90 8.98 0.78
CA GLN A 161 5.80 8.97 -0.19
C GLN A 161 4.59 9.71 0.34
N SER A 162 4.02 10.59 -0.46
CA SER A 162 2.70 11.18 -0.20
C SER A 162 1.63 10.22 -0.70
N ARG A 163 1.05 9.46 0.24
CA ARG A 163 0.01 8.45 -0.02
C ARG A 163 -1.08 8.55 1.04
N GLU A 164 -2.23 9.06 0.65
CA GLU A 164 -3.40 9.15 1.51
C GLU A 164 -4.24 7.88 1.41
N ARG A 165 -4.66 7.35 2.57
CA ARG A 165 -5.53 6.18 2.68
C ARG A 165 -6.53 6.37 3.80
N LEU A 166 -7.71 5.82 3.57
CA LEU A 166 -8.78 5.69 4.56
C LEU A 166 -8.53 4.43 5.38
N PHE A 167 -8.66 4.55 6.70
CA PHE A 167 -8.64 3.44 7.62
C PHE A 167 -9.93 3.43 8.44
N LEU A 168 -10.57 2.26 8.52
CA LEU A 168 -11.61 1.96 9.50
C LEU A 168 -10.96 1.16 10.62
N LEU A 169 -10.87 1.75 11.80
CA LEU A 169 -10.33 1.15 13.00
C LEU A 169 -11.50 0.63 13.82
N CYS A 170 -11.61 -0.69 13.98
CA CYS A 170 -12.73 -1.35 14.64
C CYS A 170 -12.26 -2.00 15.93
N SER A 171 -13.03 -1.80 17.02
CA SER A 171 -12.76 -2.39 18.35
C SER A 171 -14.05 -2.89 19.00
N LEU A 172 -13.99 -4.07 19.62
CA LEU A 172 -15.08 -4.59 20.47
C LEU A 172 -14.98 -4.09 21.91
N THR A 173 -13.82 -3.61 22.35
CA THR A 173 -13.52 -3.34 23.76
C THR A 173 -13.60 -1.87 24.14
N GLY A 174 -13.85 -0.96 23.20
CA GLY A 174 -13.94 0.47 23.46
C GLY A 174 -13.68 1.32 22.22
N LYS A 175 -13.53 2.64 22.39
CA LYS A 175 -13.24 3.54 21.27
C LYS A 175 -11.91 3.17 20.62
N ALA A 176 -11.95 2.84 19.34
CA ALA A 176 -10.75 2.68 18.54
C ALA A 176 -9.98 4.01 18.49
N ALA A 177 -8.70 3.98 18.88
CA ALA A 177 -7.85 5.17 18.84
C ALA A 177 -7.09 5.23 17.51
N GLU A 178 -7.05 6.42 16.92
CA GLU A 178 -6.18 6.71 15.78
C GLU A 178 -4.75 6.99 16.24
N PRO A 179 -3.75 6.82 15.36
CA PRO A 179 -2.38 7.21 15.68
C PRO A 179 -2.31 8.67 16.11
N ALA A 180 -1.61 8.95 17.23
CA ALA A 180 -1.36 10.30 17.65
C ALA A 180 -0.58 11.05 16.56
N ALA A 181 -0.92 12.34 16.37
CA ALA A 181 -0.12 13.21 15.53
C ALA A 181 1.26 13.40 16.20
N GLU A 182 2.28 12.85 15.58
CA GLU A 182 3.66 13.05 15.99
C GLU A 182 4.33 13.99 14.99
N TYR A 183 5.20 14.88 15.49
CA TYR A 183 6.05 15.65 14.58
C TYR A 183 7.07 14.69 13.96
N VAL A 184 6.94 14.46 12.67
CA VAL A 184 7.85 13.62 11.91
C VAL A 184 8.44 14.45 10.77
N ILE A 185 9.76 14.44 10.66
CA ILE A 185 10.44 15.06 9.51
C ILE A 185 10.04 14.29 8.25
N THR A 186 9.45 15.01 7.31
CA THR A 186 9.06 14.45 6.01
C THR A 186 10.31 14.00 5.24
N LYS A 187 10.36 12.75 4.82
CA LYS A 187 11.48 12.20 4.05
C LYS A 187 11.33 12.51 2.57
N PRO A 188 12.34 13.09 1.91
CA PRO A 188 12.32 13.35 0.48
C PRO A 188 12.52 12.09 -0.36
N ALA A 189 12.11 12.15 -1.63
CA ALA A 189 12.31 11.06 -2.59
C ALA A 189 13.80 10.79 -2.87
N SER A 190 14.69 11.77 -2.65
CA SER A 190 16.15 11.58 -2.78
C SER A 190 16.68 10.45 -1.89
N THR A 191 16.00 10.15 -0.77
CA THR A 191 16.41 9.09 0.16
C THR A 191 16.24 7.66 -0.37
N ILE A 192 15.45 7.48 -1.45
CA ILE A 192 15.21 6.14 -2.02
C ILE A 192 15.90 5.94 -3.38
N ILE A 193 16.53 6.97 -3.91
CA ILE A 193 17.19 6.90 -5.22
C ILE A 193 18.56 6.22 -5.09
N ASP A 194 18.74 5.14 -5.85
CA ASP A 194 20.01 4.43 -5.90
C ASP A 194 20.96 5.10 -6.91
N ASN A 195 22.00 5.72 -6.38
CA ASN A 195 23.07 6.37 -7.14
C ASN A 195 24.36 5.52 -7.24
N SER A 196 24.30 4.23 -6.91
CA SER A 196 25.48 3.32 -6.94
C SER A 196 26.00 3.00 -8.33
N GLY A 197 25.31 3.42 -9.39
CA GLY A 197 25.66 3.06 -10.78
C GLY A 197 25.06 1.71 -11.24
N LYS A 198 24.35 1.00 -10.39
CA LYS A 198 23.70 -0.29 -10.69
C LYS A 198 22.74 -0.21 -11.89
N TYR A 199 22.03 0.90 -12.03
CA TYR A 199 20.98 1.04 -13.03
C TYR A 199 21.39 1.89 -14.21
N LYS A 200 21.16 1.39 -15.42
CA LYS A 200 21.54 2.07 -16.68
C LYS A 200 20.66 3.29 -16.92
N PHE A 201 21.31 4.39 -17.28
CA PHE A 201 20.66 5.61 -17.78
C PHE A 201 20.65 5.64 -19.31
N THR A 202 19.75 6.43 -19.87
CA THR A 202 19.72 6.80 -21.28
C THR A 202 19.69 8.31 -21.41
N PRO A 203 20.24 8.90 -22.48
CA PRO A 203 20.13 10.34 -22.72
C PRO A 203 18.66 10.80 -22.65
N LEU A 204 18.41 11.92 -21.97
CA LEU A 204 17.07 12.52 -21.92
C LEU A 204 16.61 12.87 -23.34
N ARG A 205 17.46 13.55 -24.10
CA ARG A 205 17.21 13.86 -25.50
C ARG A 205 17.81 12.77 -26.39
N LYS A 206 16.98 11.83 -26.85
CA LYS A 206 17.34 10.80 -27.82
C LYS A 206 16.22 10.63 -28.84
N PRO A 207 16.52 10.16 -30.08
CA PRO A 207 15.51 9.85 -31.09
C PRO A 207 14.38 8.95 -30.50
N GLY A 208 13.13 9.26 -30.85
CA GLY A 208 11.95 8.52 -30.36
C GLY A 208 11.52 8.81 -28.93
N ARG A 209 12.12 9.75 -28.21
CA ARG A 209 11.62 10.20 -26.91
C ARG A 209 10.34 11.02 -27.11
N ALA A 210 9.29 10.68 -26.37
CA ALA A 210 8.02 11.40 -26.45
C ALA A 210 8.20 12.90 -26.13
N GLU A 211 7.64 13.78 -26.96
CA GLU A 211 7.73 15.24 -26.80
C GLU A 211 7.26 15.72 -25.43
N ASN A 212 6.16 15.18 -24.92
CA ASN A 212 5.65 15.52 -23.58
C ASN A 212 6.66 15.21 -22.47
N THR A 213 7.51 14.20 -22.63
CA THR A 213 8.62 13.89 -21.71
C THR A 213 9.66 14.99 -21.74
N ILE A 214 10.07 15.42 -22.95
CA ILE A 214 11.04 16.50 -23.14
C ILE A 214 10.50 17.82 -22.60
N HIS A 215 9.28 18.22 -22.97
CA HIS A 215 8.66 19.46 -22.48
C HIS A 215 8.52 19.49 -20.95
N SER A 216 8.17 18.36 -20.33
CA SER A 216 8.10 18.28 -18.87
C SER A 216 9.46 18.42 -18.21
N ALA A 217 10.50 17.81 -18.80
CA ALA A 217 11.87 17.94 -18.32
C ALA A 217 12.40 19.36 -18.48
N GLU A 218 12.16 20.01 -19.63
CA GLU A 218 12.59 21.40 -19.88
C GLU A 218 11.96 22.37 -18.88
N ARG A 219 10.67 22.20 -18.59
CA ARG A 219 10.00 22.98 -17.52
C ARG A 219 10.63 22.73 -16.15
N ALA A 220 10.97 21.49 -15.82
CA ALA A 220 11.67 21.19 -14.58
C ALA A 220 13.04 21.88 -14.52
N ILE A 221 13.84 21.77 -15.58
CA ILE A 221 15.16 22.38 -15.70
C ILE A 221 15.08 23.91 -15.60
N SER A 222 14.09 24.54 -16.25
CA SER A 222 13.92 26.00 -16.19
C SER A 222 13.59 26.50 -14.78
N VAL A 223 12.96 25.69 -13.93
CA VAL A 223 12.57 26.06 -12.56
C VAL A 223 13.64 25.67 -11.55
N LEU A 224 14.24 24.48 -11.70
CA LEU A 224 15.17 23.91 -10.71
C LEU A 224 16.64 24.20 -11.03
N GLY A 225 16.94 24.60 -12.27
CA GLY A 225 18.30 24.79 -12.76
C GLY A 225 18.92 23.54 -13.40
N ASN A 226 19.94 23.77 -14.25
CA ASN A 226 20.58 22.70 -15.03
C ASN A 226 21.30 21.63 -14.21
N ASN A 227 21.75 21.97 -13.01
CA ASN A 227 22.56 21.09 -12.16
C ASN A 227 21.72 20.34 -11.11
N THR A 228 20.39 20.38 -11.22
CA THR A 228 19.48 19.77 -10.26
C THR A 228 18.84 18.50 -10.80
N SER A 229 18.84 17.44 -10.01
CA SER A 229 18.13 16.20 -10.31
C SER A 229 16.64 16.33 -9.94
N PHE A 230 15.77 15.66 -10.67
CA PHE A 230 14.33 15.68 -10.47
C PHE A 230 13.66 14.40 -10.93
N LEU A 231 12.35 14.28 -10.68
CA LEU A 231 11.53 13.19 -11.20
C LEU A 231 10.59 13.68 -12.29
N LEU A 232 10.50 12.97 -13.39
CA LEU A 232 9.37 13.06 -14.32
C LEU A 232 8.23 12.19 -13.80
N VAL A 233 7.00 12.71 -13.95
CA VAL A 233 5.80 12.09 -13.38
C VAL A 233 4.77 11.85 -14.49
N TYR A 234 4.49 10.58 -14.77
CA TYR A 234 3.62 10.12 -15.86
C TYR A 234 2.19 9.79 -15.38
N TYR A 235 1.56 10.66 -14.60
CA TYR A 235 0.13 10.55 -14.34
C TYR A 235 -0.65 11.06 -15.57
N GLY A 236 -1.75 10.37 -15.91
CA GLY A 236 -2.58 10.77 -17.06
C GLY A 236 -3.07 12.22 -17.00
N SER A 237 -3.38 12.78 -18.15
CA SER A 237 -3.68 14.20 -18.41
C SER A 237 -4.89 14.80 -17.68
N GLY A 238 -5.68 13.99 -16.94
CA GLY A 238 -6.90 14.44 -16.25
C GLY A 238 -6.69 15.22 -14.95
N ARG A 239 -5.46 15.37 -14.45
CA ARG A 239 -5.19 16.16 -13.23
C ARG A 239 -4.66 17.55 -13.61
N LYS A 240 -5.52 18.56 -13.59
CA LYS A 240 -5.20 19.98 -13.85
C LYS A 240 -3.99 20.56 -13.07
N LYS A 241 -3.48 19.86 -12.05
CA LYS A 241 -2.33 20.28 -11.21
C LYS A 241 -1.04 19.49 -11.51
N ASN A 242 -1.02 18.56 -12.47
CA ASN A 242 0.17 17.76 -12.71
C ASN A 242 1.16 18.55 -13.60
N LYS A 243 2.24 19.01 -12.99
CA LYS A 243 3.34 19.70 -13.70
C LYS A 243 4.12 18.77 -14.64
N GLY A 244 3.92 17.43 -14.55
CA GLY A 244 4.69 16.42 -15.28
C GLY A 244 6.07 16.14 -14.66
N TRP A 245 6.41 16.81 -13.55
CA TRP A 245 7.65 16.63 -12.80
C TRP A 245 7.48 16.99 -11.33
N GLN A 246 8.41 16.54 -10.48
CA GLN A 246 8.53 16.93 -9.07
C GLN A 246 10.00 17.01 -8.64
N SER A 247 10.30 17.79 -7.61
CA SER A 247 11.61 17.82 -6.95
C SER A 247 11.86 16.48 -6.23
N ILE A 248 13.11 16.01 -6.24
CA ILE A 248 13.52 14.87 -5.40
C ILE A 248 13.58 15.22 -3.91
N GLU A 249 13.56 16.50 -3.56
CA GLU A 249 13.53 16.98 -2.18
C GLU A 249 12.12 16.99 -1.57
N GLU A 250 11.12 16.61 -2.36
CA GLU A 250 9.76 16.34 -1.88
C GLU A 250 9.53 14.83 -1.73
N PRO A 251 8.60 14.39 -0.87
CA PRO A 251 8.18 12.99 -0.84
C PRO A 251 7.67 12.54 -2.22
N LEU A 252 7.99 11.32 -2.63
CA LEU A 252 7.47 10.74 -3.87
C LEU A 252 5.94 10.83 -3.92
N GLY A 253 5.38 11.13 -5.08
CA GLY A 253 3.94 11.02 -5.30
C GLY A 253 3.43 9.58 -5.10
N THR A 254 2.11 9.39 -5.04
CA THR A 254 1.53 8.07 -4.82
C THR A 254 1.96 7.05 -5.87
N ILE A 255 2.61 5.97 -5.45
CA ILE A 255 2.94 4.81 -6.29
C ILE A 255 1.63 4.11 -6.67
N THR A 256 1.46 3.87 -7.98
CA THR A 256 0.32 3.15 -8.56
C THR A 256 0.78 1.78 -9.09
N THR A 257 -0.15 1.02 -9.64
CA THR A 257 0.15 -0.28 -10.29
C THR A 257 0.90 -0.16 -11.62
N LEU A 258 1.18 1.07 -12.07
CA LEU A 258 1.88 1.37 -13.31
C LEU A 258 3.16 2.15 -13.02
N ASP A 259 4.10 2.06 -13.96
CA ASP A 259 5.38 2.77 -13.92
C ASP A 259 5.17 4.27 -14.18
N ARG A 260 5.30 5.10 -13.15
CA ARG A 260 4.91 6.52 -13.18
C ARG A 260 6.05 7.49 -12.95
N PHE A 261 7.24 7.03 -12.58
CA PHE A 261 8.31 7.91 -12.17
C PHE A 261 9.61 7.61 -12.91
N ALA A 262 10.20 8.64 -13.50
CA ALA A 262 11.54 8.55 -14.04
C ALA A 262 12.47 9.56 -13.35
N TYR A 263 13.63 9.09 -12.92
CA TYR A 263 14.68 9.92 -12.36
C TYR A 263 15.52 10.53 -13.48
N VAL A 264 15.68 11.84 -13.43
CA VAL A 264 16.51 12.65 -14.36
C VAL A 264 17.63 13.29 -13.56
N THR A 265 18.84 13.19 -14.07
CA THR A 265 20.02 13.78 -13.44
C THR A 265 20.96 14.41 -14.49
N PRO A 266 21.71 15.48 -14.15
CA PRO A 266 22.75 16.01 -14.99
C PRO A 266 23.86 15.00 -15.29
N SER A 267 24.48 15.11 -16.45
CA SER A 267 25.69 14.39 -16.83
C SER A 267 26.58 15.27 -17.70
N GLU A 268 27.79 14.84 -18.00
CA GLU A 268 28.76 15.61 -18.83
C GLU A 268 28.18 16.02 -20.19
N ASN A 269 27.36 15.16 -20.79
CA ASN A 269 26.76 15.37 -22.11
C ASN A 269 25.28 15.78 -22.07
N GLY A 270 24.88 16.54 -21.05
CA GLY A 270 23.49 16.95 -20.81
C GLY A 270 22.80 16.10 -19.73
N HIS A 271 21.47 15.96 -19.84
CA HIS A 271 20.72 15.17 -18.85
C HIS A 271 20.52 13.73 -19.31
N VAL A 272 20.55 12.81 -18.33
CA VAL A 272 20.23 11.39 -18.52
C VAL A 272 19.04 11.02 -17.64
N MET A 273 18.33 9.96 -18.02
CA MET A 273 17.16 9.50 -17.27
C MET A 273 17.05 7.97 -17.22
N ARG A 274 16.38 7.49 -16.19
CA ARG A 274 15.90 6.11 -16.06
C ARG A 274 14.58 6.06 -15.31
N MET A 275 13.81 4.99 -15.49
CA MET A 275 12.65 4.76 -14.61
C MET A 275 13.11 4.39 -13.19
N LEU A 276 12.35 4.79 -12.17
CA LEU A 276 12.56 4.26 -10.82
C LEU A 276 12.40 2.74 -10.82
N GLN A 277 13.23 2.07 -10.07
CA GLN A 277 13.23 0.61 -10.02
C GLN A 277 12.31 0.07 -8.93
N PRO A 278 11.84 -1.19 -9.04
CA PRO A 278 10.98 -1.79 -8.02
C PRO A 278 11.56 -1.72 -6.61
N GLU A 279 12.89 -1.87 -6.44
CA GLU A 279 13.56 -1.75 -5.16
C GLU A 279 13.47 -0.32 -4.58
N GLU A 280 13.59 0.71 -5.41
CA GLU A 280 13.40 2.10 -4.97
C GLU A 280 11.94 2.35 -4.58
N LEU A 281 10.98 1.79 -5.33
CA LEU A 281 9.56 1.87 -5.01
C LEU A 281 9.22 1.11 -3.71
N LYS A 282 9.87 -0.04 -3.46
CA LYS A 282 9.77 -0.79 -2.21
C LYS A 282 10.20 0.08 -1.01
N LEU A 283 11.35 0.74 -1.12
CA LEU A 283 11.83 1.66 -0.09
C LEU A 283 10.91 2.87 0.07
N ALA A 284 10.35 3.40 -1.02
CA ALA A 284 9.39 4.50 -0.99
C ALA A 284 8.05 4.12 -0.33
N MET A 285 7.69 2.84 -0.31
CA MET A 285 6.56 2.32 0.47
C MET A 285 6.91 2.16 1.97
N GLY A 286 8.17 2.29 2.34
CA GLY A 286 8.66 2.14 3.72
C GLY A 286 8.96 0.69 4.12
N PHE A 287 9.10 -0.22 3.16
CA PHE A 287 9.69 -1.53 3.44
C PHE A 287 11.18 -1.40 3.72
N THR A 288 11.71 -2.34 4.46
CA THR A 288 13.17 -2.45 4.71
C THR A 288 13.88 -3.16 3.55
N PRO A 289 15.20 -2.98 3.38
CA PRO A 289 15.95 -3.63 2.29
C PRO A 289 15.84 -5.16 2.26
N ASP A 290 15.71 -5.80 3.42
CA ASP A 290 15.61 -7.25 3.61
C ASP A 290 14.26 -7.84 3.16
N PHE A 291 13.22 -7.00 2.95
CA PHE A 291 11.96 -7.48 2.38
C PHE A 291 12.17 -8.02 0.97
N GLN A 292 11.85 -9.29 0.77
CA GLN A 292 12.08 -10.01 -0.48
C GLN A 292 11.05 -9.60 -1.54
N LEU A 293 11.52 -9.01 -2.63
CA LEU A 293 10.73 -8.64 -3.79
C LEU A 293 11.42 -9.08 -5.10
N ASP A 294 12.70 -8.73 -5.26
CA ASP A 294 13.47 -9.02 -6.48
C ASP A 294 13.83 -10.50 -6.62
N SER A 295 14.04 -11.19 -5.49
CA SER A 295 14.42 -12.59 -5.42
C SER A 295 13.29 -13.58 -5.71
N ILE A 296 12.05 -13.11 -5.83
CA ILE A 296 10.88 -13.99 -6.01
C ILE A 296 10.81 -14.50 -7.46
N PRO A 297 10.88 -15.82 -7.69
CA PRO A 297 10.82 -16.39 -9.03
C PRO A 297 9.50 -16.08 -9.75
N GLY A 298 9.60 -15.77 -11.04
CA GLY A 298 8.44 -15.52 -11.91
C GLY A 298 7.85 -14.11 -11.82
N LEU A 299 8.31 -13.25 -10.91
CA LEU A 299 7.89 -11.85 -10.85
C LEU A 299 8.58 -11.03 -11.94
N THR A 300 7.79 -10.49 -12.84
CA THR A 300 8.25 -9.47 -13.80
C THR A 300 8.43 -8.11 -13.10
N ARG A 301 9.14 -7.18 -13.76
CA ARG A 301 9.20 -5.79 -13.27
C ARG A 301 7.81 -5.18 -13.05
N ARG A 302 6.88 -5.45 -13.96
CA ARG A 302 5.48 -4.98 -13.88
C ARG A 302 4.76 -5.53 -12.66
N ASP A 303 4.94 -6.81 -12.34
CA ASP A 303 4.33 -7.44 -11.18
C ASP A 303 4.83 -6.85 -9.87
N ARG A 304 6.15 -6.60 -9.77
CA ARG A 304 6.75 -5.94 -8.61
C ARG A 304 6.19 -4.54 -8.38
N ILE A 305 6.04 -3.75 -9.46
CA ILE A 305 5.42 -2.42 -9.38
C ILE A 305 3.96 -2.53 -8.96
N LYS A 306 3.20 -3.49 -9.51
CA LYS A 306 1.79 -3.74 -9.16
C LYS A 306 1.64 -4.12 -7.68
N LEU A 307 2.51 -4.99 -7.16
CA LEU A 307 2.53 -5.37 -5.74
C LEU A 307 2.77 -4.13 -4.84
N MET A 308 3.71 -3.27 -5.19
CA MET A 308 3.97 -2.05 -4.42
C MET A 308 2.82 -1.04 -4.55
N GLY A 309 2.25 -0.87 -5.74
CA GLY A 309 1.14 0.05 -5.99
C GLY A 309 -0.15 -0.29 -5.23
N ASN A 310 -0.46 -1.58 -5.13
CA ASN A 310 -1.61 -2.09 -4.35
C ASN A 310 -1.29 -2.20 -2.85
N GLY A 311 -0.02 -2.18 -2.45
CA GLY A 311 0.40 -2.43 -1.09
C GLY A 311 0.03 -1.33 -0.10
N VAL A 312 -0.01 -1.71 1.17
CA VAL A 312 -0.09 -0.80 2.33
C VAL A 312 1.31 -0.44 2.79
N CYS A 313 1.54 0.82 3.17
CA CYS A 313 2.81 1.27 3.73
C CYS A 313 3.03 0.66 5.13
N PRO A 314 4.05 -0.20 5.33
CA PRO A 314 4.26 -0.87 6.62
C PRO A 314 4.38 0.09 7.81
N PRO A 315 5.10 1.23 7.75
CA PRO A 315 5.19 2.14 8.88
C PRO A 315 3.84 2.73 9.29
N VAL A 316 2.93 2.94 8.32
CA VAL A 316 1.55 3.40 8.61
C VAL A 316 0.81 2.32 9.38
N MET A 317 0.81 1.07 8.88
CA MET A 317 0.14 -0.04 9.57
C MET A 317 0.74 -0.29 10.96
N THR A 318 2.05 -0.15 11.12
CA THR A 318 2.70 -0.26 12.45
C THR A 318 2.11 0.74 13.46
N LYS A 319 1.95 1.99 13.05
CA LYS A 319 1.38 3.04 13.93
C LYS A 319 -0.11 2.81 14.19
N VAL A 320 -0.87 2.45 13.15
CA VAL A 320 -2.30 2.12 13.26
C VAL A 320 -2.53 0.98 14.24
N VAL A 321 -1.82 -0.14 14.07
CA VAL A 321 -1.97 -1.31 14.95
C VAL A 321 -1.56 -0.98 16.37
N LYS A 322 -0.42 -0.31 16.59
CA LYS A 322 0.01 0.11 17.94
C LYS A 322 -1.02 0.98 18.65
N SER A 323 -1.66 1.91 17.94
CA SER A 323 -2.69 2.78 18.53
C SER A 323 -3.95 2.01 18.88
N LEU A 324 -4.34 1.07 18.01
CA LEU A 324 -5.57 0.29 18.19
C LEU A 324 -5.46 -0.69 19.37
N VAL A 325 -4.32 -1.38 19.50
CA VAL A 325 -4.16 -2.43 20.52
C VAL A 325 -3.73 -1.92 21.90
N LYS A 326 -3.16 -0.72 22.00
CA LYS A 326 -2.76 -0.12 23.29
C LYS A 326 -3.94 0.41 24.11
N ASN A 327 -5.05 0.73 23.47
CA ASN A 327 -6.20 1.40 24.07
C ASN A 327 -7.44 0.48 24.18
N GLY A 328 -7.25 -0.84 23.98
CA GLY A 328 -8.31 -1.84 24.00
C GLY A 328 -8.20 -2.89 25.11
#